data_fe03405d7787b22b788c55fa3d12fa6d
#
_entry.id   fe03405d7787b22b788c55fa3d12fa6d
#
_cell.length_a   1.000
_cell.length_b   1.000
_cell.length_c   1.000
_cell.angle_alpha   90.00
_cell.angle_beta   90.00
_cell.angle_gamma   90.00
#
_symmetry.space_group_name_H-M   'P 1'
#
loop_
_entity.id
_entity.type
_entity.pdbx_description
1 polymer ?
#
loop_
_entity_poly.entity_id
_entity_poly.type
_entity_poly.pdbx_seq_one_letter_code
_entity_poly.pdbx_strand_id
1 'polypeptide(L)'
;MAVKKNNNRRTTVRPASTRPTGFYYVLGAIALVGASILGYSMTRKPNAAVGTQAIANAGPVGTAQGYVIGKPDAPVKIVEFADFECPGCGQFATVTEPDVRKRIIDAGLANLTYYDFPLPQHKNSQAASNAAACAADQGKFWEMHDAIFGSQDQWNTEATDNPKPFFQRYAERLGINAQTWETCYEARTHQGRIMANAAEGERRKVNSTPTFFVGDKKYEGALPYDALKAIVDSATKK
;
A
#
# COMPACT_ATOMS: atom_id res chain seq x y z
N MET A 1 16.08 -102.98 -6.95
CA MET A 1 16.97 -101.84 -6.53
C MET A 1 16.11 -100.74 -5.98
N ALA A 2 16.11 -100.56 -4.64
CA ALA A 2 15.27 -99.60 -3.96
C ALA A 2 16.11 -98.40 -3.53
N VAL A 3 15.73 -97.22 -3.97
CA VAL A 3 16.34 -95.89 -3.59
C VAL A 3 15.59 -95.32 -2.44
N LYS A 4 16.28 -95.18 -1.30
CA LYS A 4 15.81 -94.62 -0.05
C LYS A 4 15.74 -93.09 -0.16
N LYS A 5 14.54 -92.50 -0.01
CA LYS A 5 14.33 -91.01 0.06
C LYS A 5 14.58 -90.55 1.52
N ASN A 6 15.59 -89.73 1.72
CA ASN A 6 15.93 -89.06 2.96
C ASN A 6 15.22 -87.75 3.11
N ASN A 7 14.37 -87.62 4.15
CA ASN A 7 13.52 -86.44 4.39
C ASN A 7 14.16 -85.61 5.49
N ASN A 8 14.94 -84.62 5.16
CA ASN A 8 15.56 -83.72 6.12
C ASN A 8 14.65 -82.50 6.33
N ARG A 9 13.85 -82.50 7.38
CA ARG A 9 13.10 -81.32 7.85
C ARG A 9 14.06 -80.35 8.49
N ARG A 10 14.35 -79.23 7.81
CA ARG A 10 15.01 -78.07 8.44
C ARG A 10 13.93 -77.22 9.16
N THR A 11 14.04 -77.22 10.50
CA THR A 11 13.33 -76.27 11.37
C THR A 11 13.99 -74.91 11.25
N THR A 12 13.32 -73.97 10.62
CA THR A 12 13.74 -72.55 10.60
C THR A 12 13.33 -71.87 11.90
N VAL A 13 14.30 -71.58 12.75
CA VAL A 13 14.15 -70.74 13.93
C VAL A 13 14.09 -69.32 13.46
N ARG A 14 12.94 -68.61 13.68
CA ARG A 14 12.82 -67.18 13.44
C ARG A 14 13.64 -66.41 14.47
N PRO A 15 14.53 -65.47 14.09
CA PRO A 15 15.20 -64.63 15.06
C PRO A 15 14.20 -63.66 15.69
N ALA A 16 14.27 -63.54 17.03
CA ALA A 16 13.52 -62.57 17.79
C ALA A 16 13.93 -61.14 17.31
N SER A 17 12.95 -60.35 16.87
CA SER A 17 13.14 -58.95 16.51
C SER A 17 13.44 -58.12 17.77
N THR A 18 14.70 -57.89 18.07
CA THR A 18 15.11 -56.87 19.04
C THR A 18 14.88 -55.50 18.44
N ARG A 19 13.83 -54.79 18.89
CA ARG A 19 13.61 -53.38 18.51
C ARG A 19 14.81 -52.58 19.01
N PRO A 20 15.47 -51.79 18.12
CA PRO A 20 16.66 -51.05 18.53
C PRO A 20 16.26 -49.97 19.54
N THR A 21 16.86 -50.03 20.72
CA THR A 21 16.65 -49.08 21.83
C THR A 21 16.85 -47.62 21.38
N GLY A 22 17.66 -47.37 20.33
CA GLY A 22 17.88 -46.06 19.71
C GLY A 22 16.63 -45.43 19.13
N PHE A 23 15.62 -46.23 18.72
CA PHE A 23 14.37 -45.68 18.18
C PHE A 23 13.59 -44.87 19.22
N TYR A 24 13.57 -45.26 20.45
CA TYR A 24 12.89 -44.54 21.54
C TYR A 24 13.63 -43.28 21.95
N TYR A 25 14.96 -43.23 21.83
CA TYR A 25 15.73 -42.01 22.08
C TYR A 25 15.48 -40.97 21.00
N VAL A 26 15.35 -41.36 19.73
CA VAL A 26 15.02 -40.46 18.63
C VAL A 26 13.60 -39.86 18.79
N LEU A 27 12.62 -40.70 19.12
CA LEU A 27 11.25 -40.24 19.40
C LEU A 27 11.18 -39.28 20.60
N GLY A 28 11.93 -39.60 21.68
CA GLY A 28 12.05 -38.76 22.86
C GLY A 28 12.66 -37.40 22.53
N ALA A 29 13.70 -37.33 21.71
CA ALA A 29 14.33 -36.10 21.27
C ALA A 29 13.39 -35.25 20.41
N ILE A 30 12.65 -35.84 19.48
CA ILE A 30 11.64 -35.16 18.67
C ILE A 30 10.52 -34.59 19.54
N ALA A 31 10.04 -35.35 20.54
CA ALA A 31 9.01 -34.89 21.46
C ALA A 31 9.48 -33.67 22.30
N LEU A 32 10.74 -33.71 22.79
CA LEU A 32 11.31 -32.60 23.56
C LEU A 32 11.49 -31.31 22.70
N VAL A 33 11.98 -31.47 21.47
CA VAL A 33 12.09 -30.35 20.53
C VAL A 33 10.71 -29.77 20.19
N GLY A 34 9.73 -30.64 19.92
CA GLY A 34 8.34 -30.23 19.68
C GLY A 34 7.72 -29.48 20.87
N ALA A 35 7.90 -30.00 22.09
CA ALA A 35 7.43 -29.33 23.32
C ALA A 35 8.12 -27.97 23.55
N SER A 36 9.43 -27.87 23.25
CA SER A 36 10.19 -26.65 23.37
C SER A 36 9.72 -25.59 22.36
N ILE A 37 9.44 -25.99 21.10
CA ILE A 37 8.89 -25.08 20.07
C ILE A 37 7.48 -24.63 20.45
N LEU A 38 6.64 -25.53 20.96
CA LEU A 38 5.28 -25.20 21.40
C LEU A 38 5.30 -24.26 22.62
N GLY A 39 6.14 -24.55 23.60
CA GLY A 39 6.34 -23.70 24.77
C GLY A 39 6.87 -22.30 24.40
N TYR A 40 7.83 -22.23 23.47
CA TYR A 40 8.35 -20.95 22.97
C TYR A 40 7.32 -20.16 22.17
N SER A 41 6.46 -20.83 21.38
CA SER A 41 5.38 -20.16 20.67
C SER A 41 4.27 -19.66 21.59
N MET A 42 3.99 -20.34 22.71
CA MET A 42 2.99 -19.92 23.69
C MET A 42 3.50 -18.79 24.63
N THR A 43 4.81 -18.67 24.82
CA THR A 43 5.40 -17.57 25.59
C THR A 43 5.67 -16.31 24.79
N ARG A 44 5.65 -16.39 23.44
CA ARG A 44 5.64 -15.21 22.61
C ARG A 44 4.28 -14.53 22.78
N LYS A 45 4.27 -13.44 23.54
CA LYS A 45 3.16 -12.47 23.46
C LYS A 45 2.96 -12.19 21.96
N PRO A 46 1.73 -12.30 21.41
CA PRO A 46 1.50 -11.87 20.04
C PRO A 46 2.02 -10.43 19.97
N ASN A 47 2.96 -10.18 19.07
CA ASN A 47 3.34 -8.81 18.76
C ASN A 47 2.03 -8.10 18.48
N ALA A 48 1.66 -7.16 19.37
CA ALA A 48 0.47 -6.36 19.18
C ALA A 48 0.49 -5.83 17.76
N ALA A 49 -0.60 -6.05 17.05
CA ALA A 49 -0.73 -5.74 15.64
C ALA A 49 -0.13 -4.35 15.38
N VAL A 50 0.85 -4.27 14.48
CA VAL A 50 1.57 -3.05 14.07
C VAL A 50 0.58 -1.94 13.63
N GLY A 51 -0.67 -2.31 13.31
CA GLY A 51 -1.73 -1.37 12.95
C GLY A 51 -2.29 -0.50 14.08
N THR A 52 -2.27 -0.96 15.35
CA THR A 52 -2.88 -0.20 16.45
C THR A 52 -1.94 0.82 17.12
N GLN A 53 -0.62 0.62 17.00
CA GLN A 53 0.34 1.60 17.58
C GLN A 53 0.56 2.84 16.70
N ALA A 54 0.39 2.72 15.38
CA ALA A 54 0.46 3.87 14.48
C ALA A 54 -0.68 4.88 14.71
N ILE A 55 -1.84 4.40 15.17
CA ILE A 55 -3.02 5.25 15.46
C ILE A 55 -2.89 5.93 16.83
N ALA A 56 -2.23 5.30 17.80
CA ALA A 56 -2.14 5.83 19.17
C ALA A 56 -1.26 7.09 19.32
N ASN A 57 -0.36 7.35 18.36
CA ASN A 57 0.51 8.53 18.34
C ASN A 57 0.13 9.56 17.25
N ALA A 58 -0.94 9.33 16.51
CA ALA A 58 -1.47 10.33 15.61
C ALA A 58 -2.11 11.43 16.46
N GLY A 59 -1.64 12.66 16.31
CA GLY A 59 -2.32 13.84 16.84
C GLY A 59 -3.79 13.88 16.40
N PRO A 60 -4.59 14.81 16.89
CA PRO A 60 -6.00 14.88 16.56
C PRO A 60 -6.18 14.84 15.04
N VAL A 61 -7.08 13.95 14.57
CA VAL A 61 -7.42 13.85 13.13
C VAL A 61 -7.87 15.24 12.68
N GLY A 62 -7.12 15.82 11.76
CA GLY A 62 -7.40 17.16 11.22
C GLY A 62 -8.68 17.19 10.38
N THR A 63 -8.99 18.34 9.81
CA THR A 63 -10.04 18.45 8.83
C THR A 63 -9.52 17.91 7.48
N ALA A 64 -10.33 17.11 6.79
CA ALA A 64 -10.00 16.64 5.44
C ALA A 64 -9.81 17.82 4.50
N GLN A 65 -8.68 17.87 3.83
CA GLN A 65 -8.30 18.96 2.94
C GLN A 65 -7.46 18.41 1.78
N GLY A 66 -8.05 18.47 0.59
CA GLY A 66 -7.38 18.04 -0.64
C GLY A 66 -6.57 19.16 -1.30
N TYR A 67 -5.81 18.78 -2.31
CA TYR A 67 -5.07 19.69 -3.17
C TYR A 67 -5.84 19.93 -4.44
N VAL A 68 -6.05 21.21 -4.77
CA VAL A 68 -6.88 21.61 -5.92
C VAL A 68 -5.99 22.09 -7.05
N ILE A 69 -6.28 21.62 -8.27
CA ILE A 69 -5.77 22.19 -9.52
C ILE A 69 -6.94 22.68 -10.36
N GLY A 70 -6.77 23.82 -11.01
CA GLY A 70 -7.79 24.49 -11.81
C GLY A 70 -8.47 25.63 -11.07
N LYS A 71 -9.47 26.23 -11.71
CA LYS A 71 -10.19 27.39 -11.18
C LYS A 71 -11.10 26.98 -10.01
N PRO A 72 -11.07 27.70 -8.87
CA PRO A 72 -11.94 27.40 -7.74
C PRO A 72 -13.43 27.44 -8.07
N ASP A 73 -13.83 28.28 -9.01
CA ASP A 73 -15.20 28.51 -9.48
C ASP A 73 -15.58 27.66 -10.71
N ALA A 74 -14.73 26.74 -11.15
CA ALA A 74 -15.05 25.84 -12.25
C ALA A 74 -16.40 25.13 -12.02
N PRO A 75 -17.25 24.99 -13.07
CA PRO A 75 -18.62 24.48 -12.91
C PRO A 75 -18.70 23.05 -12.44
N VAL A 76 -17.71 22.24 -12.77
CA VAL A 76 -17.65 20.83 -12.35
C VAL A 76 -16.51 20.64 -11.35
N LYS A 77 -16.80 19.91 -10.27
CA LYS A 77 -15.81 19.52 -9.27
C LYS A 77 -15.53 18.01 -9.42
N ILE A 78 -14.28 17.69 -9.70
CA ILE A 78 -13.78 16.31 -9.70
C ILE A 78 -13.03 16.13 -8.40
N VAL A 79 -13.39 15.11 -7.62
CA VAL A 79 -12.67 14.71 -6.41
C VAL A 79 -12.06 13.34 -6.67
N GLU A 80 -10.77 13.20 -6.44
CA GLU A 80 -10.03 11.95 -6.53
C GLU A 80 -9.54 11.53 -5.16
N PHE A 81 -9.83 10.30 -4.76
CA PHE A 81 -9.18 9.61 -3.65
C PHE A 81 -8.15 8.66 -4.23
N ALA A 82 -6.88 8.92 -3.93
CA ALA A 82 -5.78 8.20 -4.55
C ALA A 82 -4.68 7.83 -3.54
N ASP A 83 -3.93 6.83 -3.92
CA ASP A 83 -2.77 6.31 -3.21
C ASP A 83 -1.56 6.40 -4.13
N PHE A 84 -0.51 7.07 -3.67
CA PHE A 84 0.72 7.25 -4.45
C PHE A 84 1.40 5.93 -4.84
N GLU A 85 1.18 4.86 -4.09
CA GLU A 85 1.75 3.54 -4.38
C GLU A 85 0.84 2.64 -5.22
N CYS A 86 -0.43 3.03 -5.41
CA CYS A 86 -1.39 2.26 -6.20
C CYS A 86 -1.06 2.32 -7.70
N PRO A 87 -0.88 1.15 -8.40
CA PRO A 87 -0.58 1.15 -9.83
C PRO A 87 -1.67 1.80 -10.70
N GLY A 88 -2.94 1.63 -10.33
CA GLY A 88 -4.07 2.27 -11.03
C GLY A 88 -4.05 3.80 -10.92
N CYS A 89 -3.64 4.34 -9.76
CA CYS A 89 -3.44 5.78 -9.58
C CYS A 89 -2.26 6.27 -10.41
N GLY A 90 -1.13 5.53 -10.42
CA GLY A 90 0.01 5.83 -11.28
C GLY A 90 -0.35 5.83 -12.75
N GLN A 91 -1.16 4.88 -13.21
CA GLN A 91 -1.67 4.85 -14.57
C GLN A 91 -2.52 6.08 -14.90
N PHE A 92 -3.44 6.46 -14.02
CA PHE A 92 -4.24 7.67 -14.23
C PHE A 92 -3.36 8.91 -14.29
N ALA A 93 -2.51 9.12 -13.30
CA ALA A 93 -1.66 10.30 -13.17
C ALA A 93 -0.68 10.48 -14.34
N THR A 94 -0.12 9.37 -14.89
CA THR A 94 0.90 9.46 -15.94
C THR A 94 0.34 9.38 -17.36
N VAL A 95 -0.82 8.74 -17.55
CA VAL A 95 -1.37 8.51 -18.90
C VAL A 95 -2.60 9.39 -19.17
N THR A 96 -3.50 9.54 -18.21
CA THR A 96 -4.80 10.19 -18.42
C THR A 96 -4.80 11.65 -17.94
N GLU A 97 -4.28 11.90 -16.76
CA GLU A 97 -4.34 13.21 -16.10
C GLU A 97 -3.67 14.35 -16.89
N PRO A 98 -2.57 14.15 -17.63
CA PRO A 98 -2.00 15.20 -18.47
C PRO A 98 -3.00 15.77 -19.49
N ASP A 99 -3.78 14.90 -20.13
CA ASP A 99 -4.85 15.33 -21.06
C ASP A 99 -6.04 15.98 -20.31
N VAL A 100 -6.38 15.44 -19.13
CA VAL A 100 -7.42 16.03 -18.25
C VAL A 100 -7.02 17.43 -17.84
N ARG A 101 -5.79 17.65 -17.37
CA ARG A 101 -5.28 18.98 -17.01
C ARG A 101 -5.36 19.92 -18.20
N LYS A 102 -4.80 19.55 -19.34
CA LYS A 102 -4.72 20.41 -20.52
C LYS A 102 -6.07 20.72 -21.15
N ARG A 103 -6.97 19.75 -21.24
CA ARG A 103 -8.19 19.86 -22.07
C ARG A 103 -9.47 20.05 -21.27
N ILE A 104 -9.45 19.83 -19.95
CA ILE A 104 -10.61 20.00 -19.07
C ILE A 104 -10.33 21.09 -18.04
N ILE A 105 -9.21 20.96 -17.30
CA ILE A 105 -8.90 21.87 -16.19
C ILE A 105 -8.47 23.25 -16.70
N ASP A 106 -7.49 23.33 -17.62
CA ASP A 106 -7.01 24.57 -18.20
C ASP A 106 -8.10 25.27 -19.03
N ALA A 107 -8.99 24.49 -19.62
CA ALA A 107 -10.19 25.02 -20.32
C ALA A 107 -11.24 25.57 -19.34
N GLY A 108 -11.06 25.39 -18.03
CA GLY A 108 -11.98 25.89 -17.00
C GLY A 108 -13.29 25.11 -16.90
N LEU A 109 -13.38 23.91 -17.50
CA LEU A 109 -14.59 23.10 -17.49
C LEU A 109 -14.78 22.38 -16.14
N ALA A 110 -13.67 22.04 -15.48
CA ALA A 110 -13.67 21.44 -14.15
C ALA A 110 -12.44 21.88 -13.36
N ASN A 111 -12.45 21.60 -12.05
CA ASN A 111 -11.24 21.47 -11.24
C ASN A 111 -11.11 20.05 -10.70
N LEU A 112 -9.89 19.68 -10.32
CA LEU A 112 -9.59 18.41 -9.71
C LEU A 112 -9.06 18.63 -8.29
N THR A 113 -9.62 17.91 -7.33
CA THR A 113 -9.16 17.89 -5.93
C THR A 113 -8.64 16.50 -5.61
N TYR A 114 -7.36 16.40 -5.29
CA TYR A 114 -6.68 15.18 -4.86
C TYR A 114 -6.81 15.02 -3.35
N TYR A 115 -7.25 13.85 -2.90
CA TYR A 115 -7.28 13.44 -1.50
C TYR A 115 -6.41 12.21 -1.29
N ASP A 116 -5.53 12.24 -0.30
CA ASP A 116 -4.73 11.09 0.12
C ASP A 116 -5.63 9.96 0.63
N PHE A 117 -5.46 8.76 0.09
CA PHE A 117 -6.12 7.56 0.57
C PHE A 117 -5.14 6.37 0.60
N PRO A 118 -4.13 6.41 1.48
CA PRO A 118 -3.11 5.38 1.57
C PRO A 118 -3.72 4.04 2.01
N LEU A 119 -3.53 3.00 1.19
CA LEU A 119 -4.04 1.66 1.45
C LEU A 119 -3.12 0.88 2.40
N PRO A 120 -3.65 0.04 3.30
CA PRO A 120 -2.86 -0.63 4.34
C PRO A 120 -1.75 -1.54 3.82
N GLN A 121 -1.91 -2.10 2.61
CA GLN A 121 -0.90 -2.96 1.97
C GLN A 121 0.27 -2.20 1.35
N HIS A 122 0.14 -0.90 1.15
CA HIS A 122 1.14 -0.04 0.54
C HIS A 122 1.97 0.67 1.62
N LYS A 123 3.11 0.06 2.02
CA LYS A 123 3.91 0.51 3.16
C LYS A 123 4.50 1.91 2.99
N ASN A 124 4.84 2.28 1.74
CA ASN A 124 5.48 3.54 1.41
C ASN A 124 4.49 4.67 1.07
N SER A 125 3.20 4.35 0.95
CA SER A 125 2.16 5.30 0.55
C SER A 125 2.03 6.51 1.47
N GLN A 126 2.01 6.30 2.80
CA GLN A 126 1.96 7.41 3.76
C GLN A 126 3.21 8.30 3.68
N ALA A 127 4.38 7.69 3.45
CA ALA A 127 5.63 8.43 3.27
C ALA A 127 5.60 9.29 2.00
N ALA A 128 5.05 8.76 0.90
CA ALA A 128 4.85 9.48 -0.35
C ALA A 128 3.85 10.63 -0.20
N SER A 129 2.71 10.40 0.46
CA SER A 129 1.72 11.44 0.80
C SER A 129 2.34 12.57 1.62
N ASN A 130 3.14 12.22 2.64
CA ASN A 130 3.83 13.22 3.45
C ASN A 130 4.89 13.99 2.65
N ALA A 131 5.60 13.33 1.73
CA ALA A 131 6.59 13.97 0.85
C ALA A 131 5.94 15.02 -0.07
N ALA A 132 4.81 14.68 -0.70
CA ALA A 132 4.04 15.59 -1.53
C ALA A 132 3.47 16.76 -0.72
N ALA A 133 2.98 16.47 0.49
CA ALA A 133 2.46 17.48 1.41
C ALA A 133 3.52 18.49 1.85
N CYS A 134 4.75 18.04 2.15
CA CYS A 134 5.85 18.94 2.49
C CYS A 134 6.32 19.78 1.30
N ALA A 135 6.16 19.31 0.08
CA ALA A 135 6.37 20.12 -1.12
C ALA A 135 5.25 21.14 -1.33
N ALA A 136 4.00 20.80 -0.93
CA ALA A 136 2.88 21.71 -0.98
C ALA A 136 3.08 22.96 -0.10
N ASP A 137 3.75 22.84 1.05
CA ASP A 137 4.11 23.97 1.92
C ASP A 137 4.96 25.02 1.20
N GLN A 138 5.60 24.61 0.10
CA GLN A 138 6.41 25.46 -0.78
C GLN A 138 5.78 25.67 -2.16
N GLY A 139 4.47 25.41 -2.29
CA GLY A 139 3.70 25.63 -3.52
C GLY A 139 3.97 24.62 -4.63
N LYS A 140 4.56 23.44 -4.30
CA LYS A 140 5.03 22.44 -5.28
C LYS A 140 4.36 21.07 -5.12
N PHE A 141 3.08 21.04 -4.70
CA PHE A 141 2.35 19.78 -4.58
C PHE A 141 2.29 19.02 -5.90
N TRP A 142 1.79 19.66 -6.95
CA TRP A 142 1.50 18.98 -8.22
C TRP A 142 2.77 18.54 -8.94
N GLU A 143 3.84 19.31 -8.86
CA GLU A 143 5.12 18.89 -9.42
C GLU A 143 5.73 17.71 -8.65
N MET A 144 5.58 17.67 -7.32
CA MET A 144 6.01 16.54 -6.51
C MET A 144 5.11 15.31 -6.76
N HIS A 145 3.80 15.51 -6.87
CA HIS A 145 2.83 14.48 -7.25
C HIS A 145 3.25 13.80 -8.57
N ASP A 146 3.55 14.59 -9.60
CA ASP A 146 3.95 14.08 -10.91
C ASP A 146 5.28 13.33 -10.84
N ALA A 147 6.24 13.82 -10.05
CA ALA A 147 7.53 13.16 -9.86
C ALA A 147 7.40 11.82 -9.11
N ILE A 148 6.53 11.75 -8.09
CA ILE A 148 6.29 10.55 -7.31
C ILE A 148 5.61 9.48 -8.17
N PHE A 149 4.51 9.80 -8.85
CA PHE A 149 3.82 8.86 -9.71
C PHE A 149 4.65 8.43 -10.94
N GLY A 150 5.39 9.37 -11.54
CA GLY A 150 6.23 9.10 -12.71
C GLY A 150 7.41 8.16 -12.46
N SER A 151 7.68 7.81 -11.20
CA SER A 151 8.79 6.94 -10.81
C SER A 151 8.38 5.91 -9.74
N GLN A 152 7.10 5.53 -9.72
CA GLN A 152 6.50 4.65 -8.73
C GLN A 152 7.24 3.31 -8.57
N ASP A 153 7.77 2.77 -9.66
CA ASP A 153 8.56 1.54 -9.71
C ASP A 153 9.88 1.61 -8.95
N GLN A 154 10.41 2.81 -8.68
CA GLN A 154 11.69 2.99 -8.00
C GLN A 154 11.59 3.04 -6.48
N TRP A 155 10.43 3.42 -5.94
CA TRP A 155 10.27 3.71 -4.52
C TRP A 155 9.11 2.98 -3.84
N ASN A 156 8.30 2.20 -4.57
CA ASN A 156 7.19 1.45 -4.02
C ASN A 156 7.65 0.39 -3.00
N THR A 157 6.72 -0.24 -2.31
CA THR A 157 6.96 -1.29 -1.29
C THR A 157 7.81 -2.46 -1.81
N GLU A 158 7.68 -2.79 -3.10
CA GLU A 158 8.43 -3.89 -3.72
C GLU A 158 9.87 -3.50 -4.03
N ALA A 159 10.12 -2.21 -4.31
CA ALA A 159 11.43 -1.70 -4.69
C ALA A 159 12.30 -1.37 -3.47
N THR A 160 11.73 -0.86 -2.37
CA THR A 160 12.51 -0.40 -1.22
C THR A 160 11.69 -0.32 0.07
N ASP A 161 12.36 -0.54 1.20
CA ASP A 161 11.81 -0.22 2.53
C ASP A 161 12.14 1.22 2.98
N ASN A 162 12.96 1.96 2.21
CA ASN A 162 13.35 3.34 2.51
C ASN A 162 13.15 4.25 1.29
N PRO A 163 11.96 4.81 1.07
CA PRO A 163 11.67 5.66 -0.08
C PRO A 163 12.21 7.10 0.05
N LYS A 164 12.58 7.57 1.26
CA LYS A 164 13.03 8.95 1.53
C LYS A 164 14.08 9.47 0.54
N PRO A 165 15.17 8.73 0.20
CA PRO A 165 16.18 9.24 -0.71
C PRO A 165 15.66 9.56 -2.11
N PHE A 166 14.59 8.91 -2.55
CA PHE A 166 13.94 9.22 -3.84
C PHE A 166 13.20 10.54 -3.75
N PHE A 167 12.38 10.72 -2.72
CA PHE A 167 11.58 11.93 -2.52
C PHE A 167 12.47 13.16 -2.28
N GLN A 168 13.58 13.00 -1.57
CA GLN A 168 14.56 14.07 -1.38
C GLN A 168 15.16 14.53 -2.71
N ARG A 169 15.56 13.61 -3.59
CA ARG A 169 16.04 13.96 -4.93
C ARG A 169 14.97 14.67 -5.78
N TYR A 170 13.69 14.34 -5.58
CA TYR A 170 12.63 15.06 -6.26
C TYR A 170 12.50 16.49 -5.72
N ALA A 171 12.54 16.67 -4.41
CA ALA A 171 12.55 17.99 -3.78
C ALA A 171 13.68 18.88 -4.30
N GLU A 172 14.91 18.33 -4.36
CA GLU A 172 16.08 19.00 -4.92
C GLU A 172 15.88 19.41 -6.39
N ARG A 173 15.37 18.51 -7.23
CA ARG A 173 15.09 18.79 -8.66
C ARG A 173 14.00 19.82 -8.87
N LEU A 174 13.03 19.90 -7.97
CA LEU A 174 11.96 20.89 -8.01
C LEU A 174 12.39 22.28 -7.53
N GLY A 175 13.64 22.38 -7.02
CA GLY A 175 14.22 23.64 -6.55
C GLY A 175 13.56 24.19 -5.29
N ILE A 176 12.88 23.35 -4.51
CA ILE A 176 12.36 23.74 -3.19
C ILE A 176 13.48 23.67 -2.14
N ASN A 177 13.28 24.36 -1.03
CA ASN A 177 14.25 24.32 0.07
C ASN A 177 14.29 22.91 0.66
N ALA A 178 15.37 22.18 0.36
CA ALA A 178 15.54 20.77 0.77
C ALA A 178 15.56 20.60 2.29
N GLN A 179 16.18 21.52 3.04
CA GLN A 179 16.23 21.46 4.50
C GLN A 179 14.84 21.65 5.13
N THR A 180 14.07 22.60 4.64
CA THR A 180 12.69 22.83 5.10
C THR A 180 11.82 21.62 4.79
N TRP A 181 11.95 21.07 3.57
CA TRP A 181 11.22 19.87 3.17
C TRP A 181 11.60 18.66 4.04
N GLU A 182 12.89 18.44 4.29
CA GLU A 182 13.37 17.34 5.10
C GLU A 182 12.87 17.44 6.56
N THR A 183 12.92 18.62 7.16
CA THR A 183 12.40 18.86 8.51
C THR A 183 10.91 18.54 8.60
N CYS A 184 10.11 18.97 7.62
CA CYS A 184 8.70 18.64 7.53
C CYS A 184 8.47 17.13 7.36
N TYR A 185 9.23 16.49 6.47
CA TYR A 185 9.11 15.06 6.16
C TYR A 185 9.40 14.19 7.39
N GLU A 186 10.51 14.44 8.09
CA GLU A 186 10.91 13.70 9.31
C GLU A 186 9.95 13.90 10.46
N ALA A 187 9.44 15.11 10.63
CA ALA A 187 8.44 15.43 11.64
C ALA A 187 7.06 14.83 11.33
N ARG A 188 6.83 14.29 10.10
CA ARG A 188 5.53 13.83 9.63
C ARG A 188 4.44 14.89 9.82
N THR A 189 4.76 16.14 9.50
CA THR A 189 3.94 17.31 9.80
C THR A 189 2.50 17.18 9.30
N HIS A 190 2.30 16.49 8.16
CA HIS A 190 0.98 16.37 7.52
C HIS A 190 0.24 15.07 7.84
N GLN A 191 0.75 14.24 8.78
CA GLN A 191 0.11 12.97 9.14
C GLN A 191 -1.37 13.12 9.50
N GLY A 192 -1.71 14.13 10.30
CA GLY A 192 -3.11 14.37 10.73
C GLY A 192 -4.04 14.68 9.55
N ARG A 193 -3.58 15.44 8.54
CA ARG A 193 -4.35 15.75 7.34
C ARG A 193 -4.50 14.51 6.44
N ILE A 194 -3.43 13.76 6.22
CA ILE A 194 -3.45 12.52 5.43
C ILE A 194 -4.47 11.53 6.02
N MET A 195 -4.48 11.37 7.34
CA MET A 195 -5.45 10.52 8.04
C MET A 195 -6.88 11.08 7.93
N ALA A 196 -7.06 12.40 8.01
CA ALA A 196 -8.36 13.03 7.82
C ALA A 196 -8.91 12.81 6.41
N ASN A 197 -8.03 12.89 5.39
CA ASN A 197 -8.39 12.61 4.00
C ASN A 197 -8.82 11.15 3.82
N ALA A 198 -8.08 10.20 4.40
CA ALA A 198 -8.44 8.79 4.38
C ALA A 198 -9.79 8.54 5.07
N ALA A 199 -10.02 9.12 6.26
CA ALA A 199 -11.30 9.01 6.98
C ALA A 199 -12.48 9.60 6.18
N GLU A 200 -12.26 10.69 5.45
CA GLU A 200 -13.28 11.25 4.55
C GLU A 200 -13.61 10.27 3.39
N GLY A 201 -12.59 9.61 2.83
CA GLY A 201 -12.79 8.56 1.83
C GLY A 201 -13.60 7.39 2.39
N GLU A 202 -13.27 6.91 3.59
CA GLU A 202 -14.03 5.85 4.28
C GLU A 202 -15.48 6.26 4.51
N ARG A 203 -15.72 7.50 4.96
CA ARG A 203 -17.07 8.06 5.14
C ARG A 203 -17.86 8.06 3.82
N ARG A 204 -17.21 8.31 2.70
CA ARG A 204 -17.78 8.23 1.35
C ARG A 204 -17.78 6.83 0.77
N LYS A 205 -17.43 5.80 1.56
CA LYS A 205 -17.39 4.39 1.14
C LYS A 205 -16.44 4.15 -0.04
N VAL A 206 -15.29 4.82 -0.03
CA VAL A 206 -14.17 4.51 -0.92
C VAL A 206 -13.55 3.19 -0.46
N ASN A 207 -13.48 2.20 -1.35
CA ASN A 207 -12.95 0.86 -1.05
C ASN A 207 -11.75 0.50 -1.93
N SER A 208 -11.44 1.31 -2.92
CA SER A 208 -10.34 1.11 -3.87
C SER A 208 -9.83 2.44 -4.39
N THR A 209 -8.61 2.46 -4.93
CA THR A 209 -8.00 3.63 -5.55
C THR A 209 -7.61 3.35 -7.01
N PRO A 210 -7.65 4.35 -7.88
CA PRO A 210 -8.28 5.64 -7.66
C PRO A 210 -9.81 5.52 -7.62
N THR A 211 -10.46 6.37 -6.83
CA THR A 211 -11.92 6.55 -6.84
C THR A 211 -12.23 8.03 -7.07
N PHE A 212 -13.07 8.29 -8.04
CA PHE A 212 -13.48 9.65 -8.41
C PHE A 212 -14.91 9.94 -7.97
N PHE A 213 -15.16 11.21 -7.62
CA PHE A 213 -16.51 11.75 -7.46
C PHE A 213 -16.66 12.95 -8.39
N VAL A 214 -17.79 12.98 -9.10
CA VAL A 214 -18.23 14.13 -9.87
C VAL A 214 -19.67 14.44 -9.45
N GLY A 215 -19.85 15.51 -8.67
CA GLY A 215 -21.06 15.70 -7.90
C GLY A 215 -21.26 14.54 -6.90
N ASP A 216 -22.46 13.97 -6.87
CA ASP A 216 -22.79 12.84 -5.97
C ASP A 216 -22.47 11.45 -6.57
N LYS A 217 -21.96 11.41 -7.81
CA LYS A 217 -21.68 10.13 -8.48
C LYS A 217 -20.27 9.67 -8.22
N LYS A 218 -20.15 8.40 -7.82
CA LYS A 218 -18.88 7.70 -7.59
C LYS A 218 -18.49 6.86 -8.80
N TYR A 219 -17.19 6.89 -9.15
CA TYR A 219 -16.58 6.11 -10.22
C TYR A 219 -15.30 5.49 -9.70
N GLU A 220 -15.15 4.18 -9.83
CA GLU A 220 -14.00 3.43 -9.31
C GLU A 220 -13.05 3.02 -10.43
N GLY A 221 -11.74 3.03 -10.13
CA GLY A 221 -10.68 2.66 -11.07
C GLY A 221 -10.17 3.80 -11.94
N ALA A 222 -9.06 3.55 -12.65
CA ALA A 222 -8.43 4.51 -13.53
C ALA A 222 -9.34 4.82 -14.73
N LEU A 223 -9.96 5.98 -14.73
CA LEU A 223 -10.84 6.42 -15.81
C LEU A 223 -9.99 6.84 -17.03
N PRO A 224 -10.27 6.33 -18.25
CA PRO A 224 -9.70 6.89 -19.47
C PRO A 224 -10.24 8.30 -19.73
N TYR A 225 -9.46 9.10 -20.45
CA TYR A 225 -9.80 10.50 -20.76
C TYR A 225 -11.23 10.68 -21.31
N ASP A 226 -11.63 9.89 -22.31
CA ASP A 226 -12.94 10.02 -22.95
C ASP A 226 -14.10 9.74 -22.00
N ALA A 227 -13.91 8.78 -21.08
CA ALA A 227 -14.92 8.47 -20.07
C ALA A 227 -15.06 9.63 -19.08
N LEU A 228 -13.95 10.18 -18.56
CA LEU A 228 -13.98 11.32 -17.65
C LEU A 228 -14.54 12.58 -18.34
N LYS A 229 -14.16 12.81 -19.60
CA LYS A 229 -14.70 13.92 -20.40
C LYS A 229 -16.21 13.82 -20.55
N ALA A 230 -16.74 12.65 -20.88
CA ALA A 230 -18.19 12.43 -21.00
C ALA A 230 -18.93 12.65 -19.67
N ILE A 231 -18.33 12.26 -18.54
CA ILE A 231 -18.87 12.51 -17.20
C ILE A 231 -18.93 14.02 -16.92
N VAL A 232 -17.84 14.76 -17.19
CA VAL A 232 -17.77 16.22 -17.02
C VAL A 232 -18.81 16.92 -17.90
N ASP A 233 -18.92 16.56 -19.19
CA ASP A 233 -19.89 17.15 -20.11
C ASP A 233 -21.35 16.91 -19.66
N SER A 234 -21.61 15.75 -19.06
CA SER A 234 -22.93 15.43 -18.53
C SER A 234 -23.25 16.22 -17.25
N ALA A 235 -22.23 16.54 -16.45
CA ALA A 235 -22.38 17.32 -15.22
C ALA A 235 -22.57 18.83 -15.50
N THR A 236 -22.00 19.34 -16.60
CA THR A 236 -22.13 20.75 -17.00
C THR A 236 -23.53 21.09 -17.52
N LYS A 237 -24.28 20.08 -17.99
CA LYS A 237 -25.64 20.29 -18.57
C LYS A 237 -26.78 20.37 -17.55
N LYS A 238 -26.44 20.22 -16.26
CA LYS A 238 -27.38 20.33 -15.15
C LYS A 238 -27.37 21.73 -14.53
#